data_e9e39e4451030a8492186a0b64051adb
#
_entry.id   e9e39e4451030a8492186a0b64051adb
#
_cell.length_a   1.000
_cell.length_b   1.000
_cell.length_c   1.000
_cell.angle_alpha   90.00
_cell.angle_beta   90.00
_cell.angle_gamma   90.00
#
_symmetry.space_group_name_H-M   'P 1'
#
loop_
_entity.id
_entity.type
_entity.pdbx_description
1 polymer ?
#
loop_
_entity_poly.entity_id
_entity_poly.type
_entity_poly.pdbx_seq_one_letter_code
_entity_poly.pdbx_strand_id
1 'polypeptide(L)'
;MLALTLAREKNSIGNEEFRQVVHELSTIPEKMKKVLEKNDSIANLSQIFTYAHNFIYLGRGFNYPVALEGALKLKEISYIHAEGYPAAEMKHGPIALIDTEMPVVVVATHNNQYEKIISNIQEIKARKGKVIALVTEGDTTIKNIADFCIELPKTIPCLDPLITTIPLQLLAY
;
A
#
# COMPACT_ATOMS: atom_id res chain seq x y z
N MET A 1 -0.99 -10.23 -18.71
CA MET A 1 -1.41 -11.16 -19.77
C MET A 1 -0.26 -12.03 -20.27
N LEU A 2 0.87 -11.49 -20.79
CA LEU A 2 1.98 -12.30 -21.32
C LEU A 2 2.48 -13.38 -20.34
N ALA A 3 2.70 -13.02 -19.07
CA ALA A 3 3.14 -13.97 -18.04
C ALA A 3 2.13 -15.11 -17.82
N LEU A 4 0.83 -14.81 -17.82
CA LEU A 4 -0.24 -15.82 -17.71
C LEU A 4 -0.27 -16.77 -18.90
N THR A 5 -0.12 -16.24 -20.12
CA THR A 5 -0.05 -17.07 -21.33
C THR A 5 1.15 -18.01 -21.27
N LEU A 6 2.34 -17.49 -20.93
CA LEU A 6 3.56 -18.30 -20.79
C LEU A 6 3.44 -19.34 -19.68
N ALA A 7 2.84 -18.99 -18.54
CA ALA A 7 2.64 -19.92 -17.44
C ALA A 7 1.70 -21.07 -17.83
N ARG A 8 0.67 -20.78 -18.57
CA ARG A 8 -0.26 -21.79 -19.12
C ARG A 8 0.43 -22.71 -20.12
N GLU A 9 1.14 -22.15 -21.10
CA GLU A 9 1.86 -22.91 -22.12
C GLU A 9 2.94 -23.83 -21.51
N LYS A 10 3.59 -23.36 -20.44
CA LYS A 10 4.58 -24.14 -19.68
C LYS A 10 3.98 -25.08 -18.65
N ASN A 11 2.66 -25.15 -18.52
CA ASN A 11 1.96 -25.92 -17.49
C ASN A 11 2.45 -25.63 -16.06
N SER A 12 2.90 -24.40 -15.79
CA SER A 12 3.37 -23.98 -14.46
C SER A 12 2.24 -23.47 -13.56
N ILE A 13 1.02 -23.28 -14.11
CA ILE A 13 -0.21 -23.00 -13.37
C ILE A 13 -1.33 -23.92 -13.86
N GLY A 14 -2.24 -24.30 -12.94
CA GLY A 14 -3.42 -25.09 -13.28
C GLY A 14 -4.46 -24.29 -14.06
N ASN A 15 -5.35 -24.99 -14.78
CA ASN A 15 -6.43 -24.32 -15.53
C ASN A 15 -7.39 -23.53 -14.62
N GLU A 16 -7.62 -23.99 -13.41
CA GLU A 16 -8.47 -23.31 -12.42
C GLU A 16 -7.84 -21.99 -11.97
N GLU A 17 -6.58 -22.03 -11.57
CA GLU A 17 -5.82 -20.86 -11.18
C GLU A 17 -5.72 -19.82 -12.32
N PHE A 18 -5.47 -20.30 -13.55
CA PHE A 18 -5.47 -19.44 -14.73
C PHE A 18 -6.81 -18.70 -14.88
N ARG A 19 -7.94 -19.43 -14.80
CA ARG A 19 -9.28 -18.83 -14.91
C ARG A 19 -9.55 -17.84 -13.80
N GLN A 20 -9.16 -18.16 -12.58
CA GLN A 20 -9.30 -17.26 -11.42
C GLN A 20 -8.56 -15.94 -11.63
N VAL A 21 -7.30 -15.99 -12.06
CA VAL A 21 -6.51 -14.77 -12.30
C VAL A 21 -7.09 -13.94 -13.45
N VAL A 22 -7.52 -14.59 -14.56
CA VAL A 22 -8.16 -13.90 -15.68
C VAL A 22 -9.48 -13.25 -15.26
N HIS A 23 -10.29 -13.95 -14.48
CA HIS A 23 -11.53 -13.40 -13.94
C HIS A 23 -11.26 -12.19 -13.04
N GLU A 24 -10.34 -12.31 -12.07
CA GLU A 24 -9.95 -11.21 -11.20
C GLU A 24 -9.41 -10.00 -11.99
N LEU A 25 -8.57 -10.25 -12.99
CA LEU A 25 -8.05 -9.19 -13.85
C LEU A 25 -9.16 -8.43 -14.58
N SER A 26 -10.25 -9.12 -14.98
CA SER A 26 -11.40 -8.48 -15.62
C SER A 26 -12.18 -7.55 -14.66
N THR A 27 -12.08 -7.74 -13.35
CA THR A 27 -12.73 -6.89 -12.33
C THR A 27 -11.91 -5.66 -11.96
N ILE A 28 -10.62 -5.62 -12.31
CA ILE A 28 -9.71 -4.53 -11.91
C ILE A 28 -10.19 -3.15 -12.37
N PRO A 29 -10.70 -2.92 -13.58
CA PRO A 29 -11.18 -1.60 -13.99
C PRO A 29 -12.26 -1.03 -13.07
N GLU A 30 -13.22 -1.84 -12.64
CA GLU A 30 -14.28 -1.40 -11.72
C GLU A 30 -13.75 -1.15 -10.30
N LYS A 31 -12.78 -1.95 -9.85
CA LYS A 31 -12.09 -1.72 -8.57
C LYS A 31 -11.29 -0.42 -8.61
N MET A 32 -10.61 -0.13 -9.71
CA MET A 32 -9.90 1.14 -9.90
C MET A 32 -10.85 2.34 -9.83
N LYS A 33 -12.02 2.28 -10.49
CA LYS A 33 -13.03 3.33 -10.39
C LYS A 33 -13.45 3.60 -8.95
N LYS A 34 -13.73 2.54 -8.17
CA LYS A 34 -14.08 2.67 -6.73
C LYS A 34 -12.97 3.35 -5.92
N VAL A 35 -11.71 3.11 -6.25
CA VAL A 35 -10.58 3.79 -5.59
C VAL A 35 -10.53 5.27 -5.98
N LEU A 36 -10.74 5.59 -7.27
CA LEU A 36 -10.77 6.97 -7.76
C LEU A 36 -11.93 7.79 -7.14
N GLU A 37 -13.06 7.16 -6.81
CA GLU A 37 -14.17 7.81 -6.09
C GLU A 37 -13.77 8.31 -4.69
N LYS A 38 -12.65 7.83 -4.14
CA LYS A 38 -12.10 8.28 -2.85
C LYS A 38 -11.19 9.52 -2.97
N ASN A 39 -11.06 10.10 -4.16
CA ASN A 39 -10.19 11.25 -4.42
C ASN A 39 -10.33 12.35 -3.36
N ASP A 40 -11.55 12.82 -3.11
CA ASP A 40 -11.80 13.93 -2.18
C ASP A 40 -11.43 13.57 -0.73
N SER A 41 -11.66 12.33 -0.33
CA SER A 41 -11.28 11.87 1.00
C SER A 41 -9.76 11.76 1.16
N ILE A 42 -9.05 11.34 0.12
CA ILE A 42 -7.58 11.27 0.11
C ILE A 42 -6.98 12.70 0.06
N ALA A 43 -7.56 13.60 -0.72
CA ALA A 43 -7.15 15.01 -0.75
C ALA A 43 -7.32 15.68 0.63
N ASN A 44 -8.45 15.45 1.31
CA ASN A 44 -8.65 15.93 2.68
C ASN A 44 -7.63 15.33 3.67
N LEU A 45 -7.28 14.05 3.49
CA LEU A 45 -6.26 13.40 4.29
C LEU A 45 -4.89 14.02 4.04
N SER A 46 -4.50 14.27 2.79
CA SER A 46 -3.20 14.87 2.46
C SER A 46 -3.01 16.26 3.08
N GLN A 47 -4.09 17.06 3.18
CA GLN A 47 -4.05 18.38 3.82
C GLN A 47 -3.63 18.32 5.30
N ILE A 48 -3.92 17.22 6.00
CA ILE A 48 -3.51 17.04 7.41
C ILE A 48 -1.98 16.99 7.53
N PHE A 49 -1.28 16.57 6.47
CA PHE A 49 0.16 16.31 6.48
C PHE A 49 0.98 17.36 5.69
N THR A 50 0.40 18.51 5.35
CA THR A 50 1.10 19.60 4.64
C THR A 50 2.29 20.17 5.40
N TYR A 51 2.37 19.94 6.71
CA TYR A 51 3.51 20.32 7.53
C TYR A 51 4.72 19.40 7.36
N ALA A 52 4.53 18.17 6.87
CA ALA A 52 5.55 17.15 6.84
C ALA A 52 6.55 17.38 5.70
N HIS A 53 7.84 17.36 6.03
CA HIS A 53 8.93 17.49 5.07
C HIS A 53 9.54 16.14 4.67
N ASN A 54 9.20 15.10 5.39
CA ASN A 54 9.72 13.75 5.17
C ASN A 54 8.60 12.73 5.33
N PHE A 55 8.63 11.67 4.52
CA PHE A 55 7.72 10.53 4.61
C PHE A 55 8.48 9.22 4.51
N ILE A 56 8.00 8.21 5.21
CA ILE A 56 8.42 6.82 5.02
C ILE A 56 7.26 6.03 4.42
N TYR A 57 7.57 5.24 3.40
CA TYR A 57 6.64 4.30 2.78
C TYR A 57 7.08 2.87 3.06
N LEU A 58 6.18 2.04 3.56
CA LEU A 58 6.46 0.65 3.94
C LEU A 58 5.57 -0.33 3.21
N GLY A 59 6.16 -1.43 2.76
CA GLY A 59 5.43 -2.55 2.16
C GLY A 59 6.16 -3.87 2.36
N ARG A 60 5.44 -4.99 2.20
CA ARG A 60 5.98 -6.35 2.22
C ARG A 60 5.58 -7.12 0.98
N GLY A 61 6.45 -8.01 0.49
CA GLY A 61 6.18 -8.82 -0.70
C GLY A 61 5.87 -7.95 -1.91
N PHE A 62 4.75 -8.18 -2.60
CA PHE A 62 4.30 -7.39 -3.76
C PHE A 62 4.01 -5.92 -3.42
N ASN A 63 3.76 -5.60 -2.15
CA ASN A 63 3.48 -4.23 -1.71
C ASN A 63 4.76 -3.40 -1.46
N TYR A 64 5.95 -4.01 -1.43
CA TYR A 64 7.19 -3.25 -1.32
C TYR A 64 7.48 -2.40 -2.57
N PRO A 65 7.45 -2.93 -3.79
CA PRO A 65 7.57 -2.09 -4.99
C PRO A 65 6.53 -0.99 -5.07
N VAL A 66 5.31 -1.21 -4.56
CA VAL A 66 4.26 -0.19 -4.48
C VAL A 66 4.64 0.93 -3.51
N ALA A 67 5.23 0.59 -2.37
CA ALA A 67 5.73 1.58 -1.42
C ALA A 67 6.86 2.45 -2.04
N LEU A 68 7.75 1.85 -2.84
CA LEU A 68 8.76 2.58 -3.60
C LEU A 68 8.14 3.55 -4.62
N GLU A 69 7.12 3.10 -5.36
CA GLU A 69 6.39 3.93 -6.32
C GLU A 69 5.68 5.10 -5.64
N GLY A 70 5.03 4.85 -4.49
CA GLY A 70 4.39 5.91 -3.70
C GLY A 70 5.38 6.97 -3.22
N ALA A 71 6.53 6.55 -2.69
CA ALA A 71 7.60 7.45 -2.29
C ALA A 71 8.17 8.25 -3.47
N LEU A 72 8.31 7.61 -4.64
CA LEU A 72 8.76 8.26 -5.87
C LEU A 72 7.76 9.35 -6.30
N LYS A 73 6.45 9.04 -6.33
CA LYS A 73 5.43 10.01 -6.73
C LYS A 73 5.38 11.21 -5.81
N LEU A 74 5.50 11.00 -4.50
CA LEU A 74 5.53 12.13 -3.56
C LEU A 74 6.74 13.04 -3.82
N LYS A 75 7.93 12.48 -4.07
CA LYS A 75 9.13 13.26 -4.43
C LYS A 75 8.95 14.04 -5.74
N GLU A 76 8.40 13.41 -6.76
CA GLU A 76 8.27 14.02 -8.09
C GLU A 76 7.21 15.13 -8.15
N ILE A 77 6.11 14.97 -7.40
CA ILE A 77 4.96 15.88 -7.49
C ILE A 77 5.04 17.00 -6.44
N SER A 78 5.31 16.62 -5.18
CA SER A 78 5.26 17.54 -4.04
C SER A 78 6.63 18.06 -3.60
N TYR A 79 7.73 17.55 -4.17
CA TYR A 79 9.11 17.86 -3.78
C TYR A 79 9.43 17.58 -2.30
N ILE A 80 8.60 16.76 -1.64
CA ILE A 80 8.79 16.30 -0.27
C ILE A 80 9.74 15.10 -0.29
N HIS A 81 10.71 15.06 0.62
CA HIS A 81 11.58 13.91 0.77
C HIS A 81 10.78 12.67 1.22
N ALA A 82 10.83 11.60 0.46
CA ALA A 82 10.12 10.37 0.76
C ALA A 82 10.95 9.14 0.39
N GLU A 83 10.99 8.15 1.27
CA GLU A 83 11.71 6.91 1.02
C GLU A 83 10.84 5.69 1.27
N GLY A 84 10.96 4.71 0.36
CA GLY A 84 10.30 3.42 0.49
C GLY A 84 11.24 2.36 1.04
N TYR A 85 10.80 1.61 2.05
CA TYR A 85 11.57 0.51 2.64
C TYR A 85 10.76 -0.79 2.68
N PRO A 86 11.43 -1.94 2.58
CA PRO A 86 10.80 -3.19 3.00
C PRO A 86 10.45 -3.07 4.49
N ALA A 87 9.19 -3.30 4.87
CA ALA A 87 8.81 -3.19 6.27
C ALA A 87 9.56 -4.17 7.18
N ALA A 88 10.12 -5.25 6.62
CA ALA A 88 11.00 -6.16 7.33
C ALA A 88 12.30 -5.50 7.78
N GLU A 89 12.82 -4.55 6.98
CA GLU A 89 14.09 -3.86 7.23
C GLU A 89 13.93 -2.57 8.06
N MET A 90 12.71 -2.21 8.40
CA MET A 90 12.43 -0.98 9.18
C MET A 90 13.27 -0.92 10.47
N LYS A 91 13.48 -2.05 11.14
CA LYS A 91 14.23 -2.12 12.40
C LYS A 91 15.74 -1.91 12.24
N HIS A 92 16.27 -2.06 11.04
CA HIS A 92 17.72 -2.00 10.75
C HIS A 92 18.21 -0.58 10.42
N GLY A 93 17.47 0.44 10.87
CA GLY A 93 17.85 1.85 10.70
C GLY A 93 16.65 2.79 10.57
N PRO A 94 15.78 2.62 9.57
CA PRO A 94 14.69 3.58 9.29
C PRO A 94 13.78 3.88 10.48
N ILE A 95 13.59 2.91 11.38
CA ILE A 95 12.78 3.10 12.60
C ILE A 95 13.31 4.23 13.51
N ALA A 96 14.60 4.55 13.43
CA ALA A 96 15.21 5.62 14.22
C ALA A 96 14.73 7.02 13.77
N LEU A 97 14.27 7.14 12.52
CA LEU A 97 13.76 8.38 11.94
C LEU A 97 12.29 8.64 12.29
N ILE A 98 11.59 7.64 12.83
CA ILE A 98 10.15 7.74 13.12
C ILE A 98 9.94 8.52 14.41
N ASP A 99 9.22 9.62 14.30
CA ASP A 99 8.76 10.49 15.37
C ASP A 99 7.34 11.02 15.11
N THR A 100 6.90 12.05 15.82
CA THR A 100 5.57 12.64 15.69
C THR A 100 5.37 13.46 14.41
N GLU A 101 6.44 13.91 13.79
CA GLU A 101 6.45 14.82 12.63
C GLU A 101 6.66 14.06 11.29
N MET A 102 7.02 12.77 11.38
CA MET A 102 7.25 11.95 10.19
C MET A 102 6.10 10.96 9.96
N PRO A 103 5.20 11.24 9.00
CA PRO A 103 4.16 10.29 8.61
C PRO A 103 4.74 9.04 7.96
N VAL A 104 4.13 7.90 8.29
CA VAL A 104 4.49 6.60 7.72
C VAL A 104 3.30 6.03 6.95
N VAL A 105 3.48 5.88 5.65
CA VAL A 105 2.48 5.24 4.77
C VAL A 105 2.77 3.74 4.70
N VAL A 106 1.80 2.92 5.06
CA VAL A 106 1.95 1.46 5.11
C VAL A 106 0.97 0.79 4.14
N VAL A 107 1.49 0.06 3.16
CA VAL A 107 0.66 -0.77 2.28
C VAL A 107 0.39 -2.10 2.97
N ALA A 108 -0.81 -2.24 3.52
CA ALA A 108 -1.19 -3.26 4.50
C ALA A 108 -2.43 -4.08 4.07
N THR A 109 -2.51 -4.42 2.79
CA THR A 109 -3.57 -5.28 2.26
C THR A 109 -3.47 -6.72 2.78
N HIS A 110 -4.61 -7.42 2.83
CA HIS A 110 -4.67 -8.81 3.28
C HIS A 110 -3.90 -9.77 2.36
N ASN A 111 -2.77 -10.27 2.85
CA ASN A 111 -1.92 -11.26 2.17
C ASN A 111 -1.17 -12.11 3.21
N ASN A 112 -0.29 -13.00 2.77
CA ASN A 112 0.49 -13.89 3.63
C ASN A 112 1.46 -13.16 4.60
N GLN A 113 1.63 -11.85 4.48
CA GLN A 113 2.49 -11.04 5.35
C GLN A 113 1.68 -10.14 6.31
N TYR A 114 0.35 -10.28 6.32
CA TYR A 114 -0.56 -9.41 7.05
C TYR A 114 -0.22 -9.28 8.54
N GLU A 115 -0.03 -10.39 9.25
CA GLU A 115 0.32 -10.39 10.69
C GLU A 115 1.65 -9.67 10.95
N LYS A 116 2.61 -9.82 10.04
CA LYS A 116 3.91 -9.15 10.15
C LYS A 116 3.80 -7.64 9.93
N ILE A 117 2.89 -7.21 9.05
CA ILE A 117 2.68 -5.77 8.82
C ILE A 117 1.97 -5.13 10.03
N ILE A 118 1.03 -5.83 10.67
CA ILE A 118 0.40 -5.39 11.93
C ILE A 118 1.48 -5.12 12.98
N SER A 119 2.42 -6.06 13.19
CA SER A 119 3.52 -5.88 14.12
C SER A 119 4.38 -4.65 13.79
N ASN A 120 4.66 -4.41 12.50
CA ASN A 120 5.38 -3.20 12.09
C ASN A 120 4.60 -1.91 12.42
N ILE A 121 3.29 -1.88 12.19
CA ILE A 121 2.44 -0.73 12.56
C ILE A 121 2.49 -0.48 14.06
N GLN A 122 2.38 -1.52 14.88
CA GLN A 122 2.47 -1.40 16.34
C GLN A 122 3.82 -0.82 16.80
N GLU A 123 4.92 -1.20 16.14
CA GLU A 123 6.25 -0.67 16.41
C GLU A 123 6.38 0.81 16.07
N ILE A 124 5.78 1.26 14.95
CA ILE A 124 5.69 2.67 14.58
C ILE A 124 4.88 3.44 15.62
N LYS A 125 3.74 2.89 16.03
CA LYS A 125 2.88 3.51 17.05
C LYS A 125 3.55 3.61 18.41
N ALA A 126 4.36 2.62 18.81
CA ALA A 126 5.15 2.68 20.04
C ALA A 126 6.16 3.84 20.05
N ARG A 127 6.57 4.33 18.88
CA ARG A 127 7.41 5.53 18.69
C ARG A 127 6.63 6.81 18.45
N LYS A 128 5.31 6.78 18.64
CA LYS A 128 4.39 7.91 18.41
C LYS A 128 4.30 8.34 16.93
N GLY A 129 4.77 7.52 16.00
CA GLY A 129 4.66 7.78 14.57
C GLY A 129 3.19 7.84 14.12
N LYS A 130 2.92 8.68 13.14
CA LYS A 130 1.61 8.79 12.48
C LYS A 130 1.50 7.82 11.33
N VAL A 131 0.52 6.93 11.36
CA VAL A 131 0.34 5.87 10.36
C VAL A 131 -0.85 6.16 9.45
N ILE A 132 -0.57 6.19 8.15
CA ILE A 132 -1.56 6.15 7.08
C ILE A 132 -1.51 4.74 6.48
N ALA A 133 -2.52 3.92 6.71
CA ALA A 133 -2.55 2.54 6.24
C ALA A 133 -3.47 2.37 5.03
N LEU A 134 -2.97 1.75 3.96
CA LEU A 134 -3.79 1.24 2.86
C LEU A 134 -4.23 -0.17 3.24
N VAL A 135 -5.53 -0.36 3.45
CA VAL A 135 -6.08 -1.63 3.98
C VAL A 135 -7.13 -2.22 3.04
N THR A 136 -7.31 -3.52 3.10
CA THR A 136 -8.43 -4.17 2.40
C THR A 136 -9.76 -3.73 3.04
N GLU A 137 -10.77 -3.47 2.24
CA GLU A 137 -12.12 -3.10 2.68
C GLU A 137 -12.65 -4.06 3.75
N GLY A 138 -13.19 -3.49 4.85
CA GLY A 138 -13.67 -4.25 5.99
C GLY A 138 -12.62 -4.64 7.03
N ASP A 139 -11.37 -4.22 6.87
CA ASP A 139 -10.32 -4.46 7.87
C ASP A 139 -10.60 -3.65 9.15
N THR A 140 -10.89 -4.35 10.23
CA THR A 140 -11.10 -3.74 11.55
C THR A 140 -9.84 -3.73 12.41
N THR A 141 -8.91 -4.65 12.17
CA THR A 141 -7.72 -4.82 12.99
C THR A 141 -6.77 -3.63 12.83
N ILE A 142 -6.38 -3.32 11.59
CA ILE A 142 -5.47 -2.20 11.32
C ILE A 142 -6.18 -0.86 11.56
N LYS A 143 -7.47 -0.75 11.29
CA LYS A 143 -8.27 0.45 11.62
C LYS A 143 -8.21 0.85 13.09
N ASN A 144 -8.10 -0.11 13.99
CA ASN A 144 -8.02 0.17 15.43
C ASN A 144 -6.63 0.62 15.90
N ILE A 145 -5.59 0.46 15.10
CA ILE A 145 -4.21 0.77 15.47
C ILE A 145 -3.57 1.89 14.64
N ALA A 146 -4.00 2.07 13.38
CA ALA A 146 -3.52 3.16 12.52
C ALA A 146 -4.25 4.48 12.84
N ASP A 147 -3.62 5.61 12.52
CA ASP A 147 -4.26 6.92 12.69
C ASP A 147 -5.24 7.20 11.55
N PHE A 148 -4.91 6.77 10.34
CA PHE A 148 -5.74 6.94 9.14
C PHE A 148 -5.71 5.69 8.30
N CYS A 149 -6.84 5.37 7.66
CA CYS A 149 -6.97 4.23 6.77
C CYS A 149 -7.61 4.61 5.44
N ILE A 150 -7.02 4.14 4.36
CA ILE A 150 -7.59 4.16 3.02
C ILE A 150 -8.01 2.73 2.68
N GLU A 151 -9.32 2.48 2.65
CA GLU A 151 -9.87 1.16 2.34
C GLU A 151 -9.88 0.91 0.84
N LEU A 152 -9.45 -0.28 0.44
CA LEU A 152 -9.32 -0.70 -0.96
C LEU A 152 -10.12 -1.97 -1.24
N PRO A 153 -10.73 -2.08 -2.42
CA PRO A 153 -11.42 -3.30 -2.83
C PRO A 153 -10.49 -4.51 -2.76
N LYS A 154 -11.02 -5.62 -2.25
CA LYS A 154 -10.26 -6.88 -2.19
C LYS A 154 -9.91 -7.40 -3.58
N THR A 155 -8.67 -7.85 -3.76
CA THR A 155 -8.22 -8.58 -4.94
C THR A 155 -7.22 -9.67 -4.57
N ILE A 156 -6.73 -10.44 -5.55
CA ILE A 156 -5.68 -11.43 -5.31
C ILE A 156 -4.30 -10.74 -5.17
N PRO A 157 -3.38 -11.28 -4.35
CA PRO A 157 -2.14 -10.59 -4.01
C PRO A 157 -1.28 -10.16 -5.20
N CYS A 158 -1.23 -10.92 -6.28
CA CYS A 158 -0.45 -10.56 -7.47
C CYS A 158 -1.05 -9.38 -8.27
N LEU A 159 -2.30 -9.01 -8.04
CA LEU A 159 -2.97 -7.87 -8.64
C LEU A 159 -3.13 -6.68 -7.68
N ASP A 160 -2.84 -6.86 -6.40
CA ASP A 160 -2.83 -5.77 -5.40
C ASP A 160 -2.09 -4.51 -5.88
N PRO A 161 -0.90 -4.60 -6.51
CA PRO A 161 -0.19 -3.43 -6.99
C PRO A 161 -0.99 -2.53 -7.93
N LEU A 162 -1.90 -3.09 -8.73
CA LEU A 162 -2.75 -2.32 -9.65
C LEU A 162 -3.76 -1.43 -8.92
N ILE A 163 -4.19 -1.84 -7.72
CA ILE A 163 -5.17 -1.13 -6.91
C ILE A 163 -4.48 -0.21 -5.90
N THR A 164 -3.41 -0.69 -5.26
CA THR A 164 -2.74 0.01 -4.16
C THR A 164 -1.90 1.20 -4.63
N THR A 165 -1.44 1.23 -5.88
CA THR A 165 -0.69 2.35 -6.44
C THR A 165 -1.54 3.61 -6.60
N ILE A 166 -2.82 3.48 -6.95
CA ILE A 166 -3.71 4.63 -7.23
C ILE A 166 -3.82 5.59 -6.03
N PRO A 167 -4.18 5.13 -4.80
CA PRO A 167 -4.29 6.05 -3.68
C PRO A 167 -2.96 6.68 -3.27
N LEU A 168 -1.83 6.03 -3.55
CA LEU A 168 -0.52 6.64 -3.30
C LEU A 168 -0.22 7.78 -4.28
N GLN A 169 -0.64 7.63 -5.54
CA GLN A 169 -0.56 8.71 -6.54
C GLN A 169 -1.48 9.87 -6.16
N LEU A 170 -2.72 9.59 -5.74
CA LEU A 170 -3.66 10.61 -5.27
C LEU A 170 -3.17 11.33 -4.00
N LEU A 171 -2.52 10.60 -3.09
CA LEU A 171 -1.95 11.19 -1.87
C LEU A 171 -0.78 12.15 -2.16
N ALA A 172 -0.04 11.90 -3.24
CA ALA A 172 1.09 12.72 -3.67
C ALA A 172 0.66 13.98 -4.42
N TYR A 173 -0.48 13.92 -5.12
CA TYR A 173 -1.05 15.01 -5.92
C TYR A 173 -1.77 16.04 -5.06
#